data_a06014e6b98eb4d0f6b0f02dd64a7b3e
#
_entry.id   a06014e6b98eb4d0f6b0f02dd64a7b3e
#
_cell.length_a   1.000
_cell.length_b   1.000
_cell.length_c   1.000
_cell.angle_alpha   90.00
_cell.angle_beta   90.00
_cell.angle_gamma   90.00
#
_symmetry.space_group_name_H-M   'P 1'
#
loop_
_entity.id
_entity.type
_entity.pdbx_description
1 polymer ?
#
loop_
_entity_poly.entity_id
_entity_poly.type
_entity_poly.pdbx_seq_one_letter_code
_entity_poly.pdbx_strand_id
1 'polypeptide(L)'
;MRFVIVTGMSGAGKSTALKMLEDMGYFCVDNLPIPLLPRFVEMFSEPDEEVKKVALGIDIRGGQDFGGLKDVLDEMDVKEIEYEILFLDAQDDVLIKRYKETRRQHPLSGSGRVDTGIAKEREKIMFLKMRATYILDTSKMLTRELKLELEKIFVKGQNFCNLYITVMSFGFKYGIPSDSDLVFDVRFLPNPYYIDGLREKTGNDPEVQDYVMGNEKAEQFLDKLKDMTEFLIPNYILEGKNQLVISIGCTGGKHRSVTLANALYKVLEKQENYGVRIEHRDIEKDTITKRK
;
A
#
# COMPACT_ATOMS: atom_id res chain seq x y z
N MET A 1 6.64 24.62 -3.72
CA MET A 1 5.73 24.57 -2.54
C MET A 1 5.24 23.13 -2.37
N ARG A 2 5.09 22.60 -1.15
CA ARG A 2 4.49 21.26 -0.93
C ARG A 2 3.02 21.43 -0.49
N PHE A 3 2.09 20.95 -1.30
CA PHE A 3 0.67 21.14 -1.10
C PHE A 3 0.00 19.77 -0.86
N VAL A 4 -0.62 19.59 0.31
CA VAL A 4 -1.20 18.30 0.74
C VAL A 4 -2.71 18.45 0.98
N ILE A 5 -3.50 17.64 0.32
CA ILE A 5 -4.94 17.50 0.55
C ILE A 5 -5.15 16.34 1.51
N VAL A 6 -5.62 16.62 2.72
CA VAL A 6 -5.94 15.61 3.74
C VAL A 6 -7.42 15.27 3.66
N THR A 7 -7.72 14.06 3.22
CA THR A 7 -9.09 13.58 3.04
C THR A 7 -9.25 12.13 3.53
N GLY A 8 -10.40 11.52 3.35
CA GLY A 8 -10.66 10.14 3.74
C GLY A 8 -11.92 9.99 4.57
N MET A 9 -12.17 8.80 5.10
CA MET A 9 -13.38 8.45 5.80
C MET A 9 -13.61 9.33 7.04
N SER A 10 -14.85 9.70 7.26
CA SER A 10 -15.28 10.42 8.47
C SER A 10 -15.05 9.53 9.71
N GLY A 11 -14.28 10.03 10.68
CA GLY A 11 -13.86 9.24 11.85
C GLY A 11 -12.51 8.51 11.67
N ALA A 12 -11.87 8.60 10.49
CA ALA A 12 -10.54 8.02 10.25
C ALA A 12 -9.37 8.82 10.84
N GLY A 13 -9.60 10.02 11.39
CA GLY A 13 -8.57 10.78 12.09
C GLY A 13 -8.03 12.01 11.34
N LYS A 14 -8.72 12.52 10.33
CA LYS A 14 -8.30 13.70 9.52
C LYS A 14 -7.89 14.91 10.38
N SER A 15 -8.73 15.35 11.29
CA SER A 15 -8.42 16.52 12.15
C SER A 15 -7.22 16.26 13.07
N THR A 16 -6.97 15.01 13.46
CA THR A 16 -5.78 14.62 14.21
C THR A 16 -4.54 14.72 13.34
N ALA A 17 -4.62 14.24 12.09
CA ALA A 17 -3.52 14.33 11.13
C ALA A 17 -3.17 15.78 10.80
N LEU A 18 -4.19 16.64 10.60
CA LEU A 18 -3.95 18.07 10.35
C LEU A 18 -3.21 18.76 11.51
N LYS A 19 -3.61 18.50 12.77
CA LYS A 19 -2.90 19.02 13.95
C LYS A 19 -1.44 18.56 13.98
N MET A 20 -1.18 17.29 13.64
CA MET A 20 0.19 16.77 13.57
C MET A 20 1.00 17.42 12.44
N LEU A 21 0.39 17.67 11.28
CA LEU A 21 1.03 18.39 10.18
C LEU A 21 1.33 19.83 10.56
N GLU A 22 0.46 20.50 11.32
CA GLU A 22 0.70 21.83 11.87
C GLU A 22 1.94 21.83 12.80
N ASP A 23 2.06 20.83 13.70
CA ASP A 23 3.25 20.61 14.53
C ASP A 23 4.55 20.38 13.68
N MET A 24 4.40 19.89 12.46
CA MET A 24 5.49 19.66 11.48
C MET A 24 5.78 20.87 10.58
N GLY A 25 5.14 22.01 10.87
CA GLY A 25 5.37 23.28 10.18
C GLY A 25 4.56 23.46 8.90
N TYR A 26 3.44 22.74 8.73
CA TYR A 26 2.50 23.00 7.67
C TYR A 26 1.50 24.10 8.08
N PHE A 27 1.18 24.99 7.14
CA PHE A 27 0.02 25.86 7.28
C PHE A 27 -1.23 25.02 7.01
N CYS A 28 -2.07 24.81 8.05
CA CYS A 28 -3.20 23.90 7.98
C CYS A 28 -4.53 24.65 7.95
N VAL A 29 -5.40 24.28 7.02
CA VAL A 29 -6.80 24.74 6.98
C VAL A 29 -7.69 23.51 7.02
N ASP A 30 -8.57 23.41 8.00
CA ASP A 30 -9.57 22.34 8.10
C ASP A 30 -10.89 22.76 7.45
N ASN A 31 -11.52 21.83 6.75
CA ASN A 31 -12.85 22.00 6.14
C ASN A 31 -12.96 23.20 5.16
N LEU A 32 -11.95 23.35 4.28
CA LEU A 32 -12.01 24.38 3.24
C LEU A 32 -13.18 24.10 2.26
N PRO A 33 -14.04 25.08 1.96
CA PRO A 33 -15.05 24.93 0.92
C PRO A 33 -14.42 24.67 -0.46
N ILE A 34 -14.89 23.61 -1.14
CA ILE A 34 -14.34 23.16 -2.45
C ILE A 34 -14.23 24.31 -3.47
N PRO A 35 -15.23 25.22 -3.63
CA PRO A 35 -15.13 26.33 -4.59
C PRO A 35 -14.00 27.34 -4.30
N LEU A 36 -13.46 27.34 -3.08
CA LEU A 36 -12.34 28.21 -2.71
C LEU A 36 -10.98 27.59 -2.97
N LEU A 37 -10.92 26.28 -3.22
CA LEU A 37 -9.67 25.53 -3.39
C LEU A 37 -8.78 26.10 -4.52
N PRO A 38 -9.27 26.42 -5.73
CA PRO A 38 -8.42 26.98 -6.78
C PRO A 38 -7.80 28.33 -6.39
N ARG A 39 -8.60 29.22 -5.82
CA ARG A 39 -8.11 30.53 -5.35
C ARG A 39 -7.10 30.41 -4.21
N PHE A 40 -7.35 29.46 -3.32
CA PHE A 40 -6.44 29.20 -2.22
C PHE A 40 -5.08 28.71 -2.72
N VAL A 41 -5.06 27.82 -3.69
CA VAL A 41 -3.83 27.32 -4.31
C VAL A 41 -3.08 28.45 -5.04
N GLU A 42 -3.79 29.29 -5.79
CA GLU A 42 -3.22 30.45 -6.49
C GLU A 42 -2.52 31.42 -5.52
N MET A 43 -3.14 31.69 -4.35
CA MET A 43 -2.55 32.57 -3.33
C MET A 43 -1.18 32.10 -2.83
N PHE A 44 -0.97 30.79 -2.69
CA PHE A 44 0.29 30.23 -2.19
C PHE A 44 1.26 29.84 -3.31
N SER A 45 0.88 30.01 -4.58
CA SER A 45 1.76 29.69 -5.73
C SER A 45 2.68 30.84 -6.11
N GLU A 46 2.53 32.02 -5.50
CA GLU A 46 3.40 33.17 -5.77
C GLU A 46 4.81 32.98 -5.15
N PRO A 47 5.90 33.37 -5.86
CA PRO A 47 7.28 33.09 -5.46
C PRO A 47 7.75 33.72 -4.15
N ASP A 48 7.08 34.77 -3.69
CA ASP A 48 7.47 35.59 -2.53
C ASP A 48 6.87 35.18 -1.19
N GLU A 49 6.11 34.08 -1.12
CA GLU A 49 5.48 33.67 0.12
C GLU A 49 6.42 32.86 1.04
N GLU A 50 6.42 33.24 2.32
CA GLU A 50 7.14 32.54 3.41
C GLU A 50 6.62 31.12 3.65
N VAL A 51 5.38 30.81 3.23
CA VAL A 51 4.71 29.52 3.46
C VAL A 51 5.07 28.52 2.38
N LYS A 52 5.95 27.58 2.70
CA LYS A 52 6.42 26.54 1.77
C LYS A 52 5.66 25.21 1.86
N LYS A 53 4.84 25.01 2.89
CA LYS A 53 4.14 23.77 3.19
C LYS A 53 2.70 24.07 3.60
N VAL A 54 1.73 23.53 2.87
CA VAL A 54 0.29 23.75 3.08
C VAL A 54 -0.42 22.42 3.17
N ALA A 55 -1.33 22.26 4.14
CA ALA A 55 -2.18 21.09 4.28
C ALA A 55 -3.66 21.51 4.40
N LEU A 56 -4.50 21.00 3.50
CA LEU A 56 -5.92 21.31 3.46
C LEU A 56 -6.77 20.11 3.81
N GLY A 57 -7.57 20.23 4.85
CA GLY A 57 -8.58 19.25 5.21
C GLY A 57 -9.84 19.42 4.36
N ILE A 58 -10.22 18.38 3.62
CA ILE A 58 -11.46 18.34 2.88
C ILE A 58 -12.35 17.24 3.48
N ASP A 59 -13.55 17.64 3.95
CA ASP A 59 -14.50 16.74 4.62
C ASP A 59 -15.87 16.79 3.94
N ILE A 60 -16.58 15.66 4.02
CA ILE A 60 -17.93 15.46 3.46
C ILE A 60 -19.01 16.27 4.19
N ARG A 61 -18.72 16.82 5.38
CA ARG A 61 -19.70 17.41 6.32
C ARG A 61 -20.41 18.65 5.81
N GLY A 62 -19.91 19.30 4.78
CA GLY A 62 -20.44 20.58 4.30
C GLY A 62 -21.62 20.49 3.34
N GLY A 63 -22.21 19.31 3.10
CA GLY A 63 -23.22 19.16 2.02
C GLY A 63 -22.62 19.43 0.64
N GLN A 64 -21.29 19.45 0.55
CA GLN A 64 -20.55 19.81 -0.66
C GLN A 64 -20.69 18.71 -1.70
N ASP A 65 -20.94 19.12 -2.91
CA ASP A 65 -20.98 18.23 -4.05
C ASP A 65 -19.57 17.76 -4.40
N PHE A 66 -19.27 16.47 -4.13
CA PHE A 66 -17.98 15.87 -4.48
C PHE A 66 -17.74 15.84 -5.99
N GLY A 67 -18.77 16.01 -6.81
CA GLY A 67 -18.59 16.25 -8.25
C GLY A 67 -17.73 17.48 -8.50
N GLY A 68 -17.98 18.55 -7.78
CA GLY A 68 -17.18 19.77 -7.88
C GLY A 68 -15.72 19.61 -7.44
N LEU A 69 -15.41 18.70 -6.48
CA LEU A 69 -14.02 18.42 -6.09
C LEU A 69 -13.26 17.69 -7.20
N LYS A 70 -13.91 16.75 -7.87
CA LYS A 70 -13.30 16.06 -9.00
C LYS A 70 -12.94 17.04 -10.11
N ASP A 71 -13.86 17.93 -10.46
CA ASP A 71 -13.65 18.94 -11.51
C ASP A 71 -12.50 19.88 -11.13
N VAL A 72 -12.42 20.30 -9.88
CA VAL A 72 -11.32 21.15 -9.39
C VAL A 72 -9.98 20.44 -9.43
N LEU A 73 -9.91 19.16 -9.04
CA LEU A 73 -8.66 18.37 -9.12
C LEU A 73 -8.26 18.16 -10.59
N ASP A 74 -9.21 17.90 -11.49
CA ASP A 74 -8.97 17.77 -12.92
C ASP A 74 -8.44 19.11 -13.52
N GLU A 75 -8.98 20.25 -13.06
CA GLU A 75 -8.48 21.58 -13.44
C GLU A 75 -7.06 21.84 -12.92
N MET A 76 -6.73 21.40 -11.69
CA MET A 76 -5.39 21.50 -11.13
C MET A 76 -4.38 20.67 -11.93
N ASP A 77 -4.77 19.44 -12.33
CA ASP A 77 -3.94 18.58 -13.17
C ASP A 77 -3.66 19.22 -14.54
N VAL A 78 -4.68 19.84 -15.18
CA VAL A 78 -4.52 20.56 -16.45
C VAL A 78 -3.60 21.78 -16.31
N LYS A 79 -3.63 22.44 -15.16
CA LYS A 79 -2.74 23.59 -14.85
C LYS A 79 -1.36 23.17 -14.36
N GLU A 80 -1.04 21.89 -14.34
CA GLU A 80 0.22 21.32 -13.84
C GLU A 80 0.56 21.75 -12.40
N ILE A 81 -0.49 21.94 -11.56
CA ILE A 81 -0.31 22.26 -10.14
C ILE A 81 0.02 20.99 -9.39
N GLU A 82 1.21 20.93 -8.81
CA GLU A 82 1.64 19.79 -7.98
C GLU A 82 0.91 19.76 -6.64
N TYR A 83 0.22 18.66 -6.35
CA TYR A 83 -0.41 18.37 -5.06
C TYR A 83 -0.27 16.91 -4.68
N GLU A 84 -0.30 16.63 -3.38
CA GLU A 84 -0.31 15.28 -2.83
C GLU A 84 -1.65 15.04 -2.11
N ILE A 85 -2.21 13.85 -2.21
CA ILE A 85 -3.42 13.47 -1.47
C ILE A 85 -3.04 12.47 -0.38
N LEU A 86 -3.26 12.86 0.88
CA LEU A 86 -3.24 11.96 2.03
C LEU A 86 -4.66 11.48 2.32
N PHE A 87 -4.92 10.21 2.03
CA PHE A 87 -6.19 9.56 2.28
C PHE A 87 -6.13 8.73 3.57
N LEU A 88 -6.95 9.11 4.57
CA LEU A 88 -7.09 8.35 5.81
C LEU A 88 -8.28 7.41 5.72
N ASP A 89 -8.03 6.11 5.88
CA ASP A 89 -9.05 5.07 5.88
C ASP A 89 -9.15 4.39 7.26
N ALA A 90 -10.24 3.68 7.47
CA ALA A 90 -10.39 2.72 8.56
C ALA A 90 -11.49 1.70 8.21
N GLN A 91 -11.42 0.51 8.82
CA GLN A 91 -12.43 -0.53 8.67
C GLN A 91 -13.79 -0.06 9.22
N ASP A 92 -14.87 -0.54 8.61
CA ASP A 92 -16.22 -0.06 8.91
C ASP A 92 -16.64 -0.32 10.37
N ASP A 93 -16.27 -1.45 10.94
CA ASP A 93 -16.51 -1.79 12.35
C ASP A 93 -15.79 -0.83 13.31
N VAL A 94 -14.57 -0.42 12.96
CA VAL A 94 -13.78 0.57 13.72
C VAL A 94 -14.42 1.95 13.63
N LEU A 95 -14.85 2.35 12.43
CA LEU A 95 -15.57 3.63 12.24
C LEU A 95 -16.87 3.66 13.05
N ILE A 96 -17.67 2.60 12.98
CA ILE A 96 -18.92 2.46 13.76
C ILE A 96 -18.64 2.60 15.27
N LYS A 97 -17.57 1.93 15.75
CA LYS A 97 -17.15 2.02 17.15
C LYS A 97 -16.77 3.45 17.55
N ARG A 98 -15.94 4.12 16.74
CA ARG A 98 -15.51 5.52 16.96
C ARG A 98 -16.70 6.49 16.99
N TYR A 99 -17.70 6.30 16.12
CA TYR A 99 -18.92 7.10 16.13
C TYR A 99 -19.75 6.91 17.41
N LYS A 100 -19.86 5.66 17.88
CA LYS A 100 -20.53 5.36 19.16
C LYS A 100 -19.81 5.99 20.37
N GLU A 101 -18.48 5.89 20.41
CA GLU A 101 -17.66 6.46 21.47
C GLU A 101 -17.75 7.99 21.53
N THR A 102 -17.74 8.65 20.38
CA THR A 102 -17.82 10.12 20.29
C THR A 102 -19.26 10.65 20.35
N ARG A 103 -20.28 9.80 20.34
CA ARG A 103 -21.71 10.15 20.34
C ARG A 103 -22.08 11.12 19.20
N ARG A 104 -21.40 11.01 18.06
CA ARG A 104 -21.66 11.84 16.87
C ARG A 104 -22.52 11.07 15.88
N GLN A 105 -23.33 11.81 15.11
CA GLN A 105 -24.04 11.26 13.94
C GLN A 105 -23.11 11.29 12.73
N HIS A 106 -23.22 10.28 11.88
CA HIS A 106 -22.49 10.26 10.64
C HIS A 106 -23.11 11.27 9.65
N PRO A 107 -22.33 12.10 8.95
CA PRO A 107 -22.83 13.16 8.07
C PRO A 107 -23.85 12.69 7.01
N LEU A 108 -23.66 11.48 6.48
CA LEU A 108 -24.53 10.91 5.44
C LEU A 108 -25.58 9.91 5.98
N SER A 109 -25.68 9.71 7.28
CA SER A 109 -26.69 8.82 7.85
C SER A 109 -28.06 9.49 8.00
N GLY A 110 -28.11 10.82 8.10
CA GLY A 110 -29.35 11.52 8.45
C GLY A 110 -29.94 10.98 9.76
N SER A 111 -31.22 10.57 9.71
CA SER A 111 -31.87 9.86 10.84
C SER A 111 -31.64 8.33 10.80
N GLY A 112 -30.88 7.82 9.83
CA GLY A 112 -30.61 6.41 9.63
C GLY A 112 -29.43 5.86 10.45
N ARG A 113 -29.06 4.63 10.15
CA ARG A 113 -27.96 3.93 10.83
C ARG A 113 -26.60 4.45 10.34
N VAL A 114 -25.60 4.41 11.24
CA VAL A 114 -24.23 4.84 10.97
C VAL A 114 -23.57 3.99 9.86
N ASP A 115 -23.80 2.67 9.85
CA ASP A 115 -23.27 1.76 8.83
C ASP A 115 -23.70 2.13 7.40
N THR A 116 -24.96 2.49 7.22
CA THR A 116 -25.48 2.97 5.92
C THR A 116 -24.83 4.29 5.50
N GLY A 117 -24.55 5.18 6.45
CA GLY A 117 -23.84 6.42 6.19
C GLY A 117 -22.38 6.16 5.75
N ILE A 118 -21.68 5.26 6.42
CA ILE A 118 -20.30 4.85 6.09
C ILE A 118 -20.23 4.24 4.68
N ALA A 119 -21.15 3.32 4.34
CA ALA A 119 -21.17 2.70 3.01
C ALA A 119 -21.35 3.74 1.90
N LYS A 120 -22.29 4.69 2.07
CA LYS A 120 -22.51 5.80 1.12
C LYS A 120 -21.29 6.73 1.01
N GLU A 121 -20.61 7.00 2.12
CA GLU A 121 -19.41 7.82 2.12
C GLU A 121 -18.30 7.13 1.34
N ARG A 122 -18.05 5.87 1.61
CA ARG A 122 -17.01 5.07 0.95
C ARG A 122 -17.20 5.06 -0.57
N GLU A 123 -18.41 4.85 -1.05
CA GLU A 123 -18.73 4.92 -2.48
C GLU A 123 -18.42 6.31 -3.07
N LYS A 124 -18.86 7.38 -2.39
CA LYS A 124 -18.67 8.75 -2.86
C LYS A 124 -17.22 9.22 -2.93
N ILE A 125 -16.37 8.77 -1.99
CA ILE A 125 -14.96 9.22 -1.91
C ILE A 125 -13.98 8.24 -2.52
N MET A 126 -14.46 7.15 -3.15
CA MET A 126 -13.60 6.15 -3.77
C MET A 126 -12.65 6.78 -4.80
N PHE A 127 -13.10 7.73 -5.59
CA PHE A 127 -12.27 8.41 -6.58
C PHE A 127 -11.08 9.16 -5.95
N LEU A 128 -11.23 9.71 -4.72
CA LEU A 128 -10.13 10.32 -3.98
C LEU A 128 -9.12 9.28 -3.49
N LYS A 129 -9.61 8.12 -3.06
CA LYS A 129 -8.74 7.00 -2.70
C LYS A 129 -7.91 6.53 -3.89
N MET A 130 -8.52 6.48 -5.09
CA MET A 130 -7.84 6.11 -6.33
C MET A 130 -6.76 7.11 -6.76
N ARG A 131 -6.92 8.40 -6.43
CA ARG A 131 -5.95 9.47 -6.71
C ARG A 131 -4.95 9.70 -5.57
N ALA A 132 -5.12 9.01 -4.44
CA ALA A 132 -4.32 9.26 -3.26
C ALA A 132 -2.84 8.93 -3.48
N THR A 133 -1.97 9.89 -3.11
CA THR A 133 -0.53 9.69 -3.06
C THR A 133 -0.17 8.80 -1.87
N TYR A 134 -0.85 9.02 -0.74
CA TYR A 134 -0.63 8.28 0.50
C TYR A 134 -1.96 7.77 1.04
N ILE A 135 -2.05 6.46 1.33
CA ILE A 135 -3.22 5.83 1.97
C ILE A 135 -2.77 5.30 3.33
N LEU A 136 -3.37 5.80 4.40
CA LEU A 136 -3.10 5.34 5.76
C LEU A 136 -4.35 4.67 6.36
N ASP A 137 -4.28 3.37 6.59
CA ASP A 137 -5.29 2.65 7.37
C ASP A 137 -5.05 2.85 8.87
N THR A 138 -5.94 3.62 9.49
CA THR A 138 -5.87 3.95 10.92
C THR A 138 -6.63 2.97 11.81
N SER A 139 -7.13 1.85 11.28
CA SER A 139 -7.98 0.89 12.02
C SER A 139 -7.34 0.39 13.29
N LYS A 140 -6.05 0.08 13.24
CA LYS A 140 -5.27 -0.48 14.34
C LYS A 140 -4.23 0.49 14.90
N MET A 141 -4.14 1.70 14.33
CA MET A 141 -3.13 2.68 14.74
C MET A 141 -3.51 3.41 16.01
N LEU A 142 -2.57 3.50 16.92
CA LEU A 142 -2.60 4.48 18.00
C LEU A 142 -2.24 5.86 17.46
N THR A 143 -2.66 6.92 18.16
CA THR A 143 -2.35 8.31 17.76
C THR A 143 -0.85 8.57 17.58
N ARG A 144 0.00 7.96 18.44
CA ARG A 144 1.46 8.05 18.34
C ARG A 144 2.02 7.38 17.07
N GLU A 145 1.38 6.29 16.63
CA GLU A 145 1.80 5.57 15.43
C GLU A 145 1.44 6.34 14.16
N LEU A 146 0.25 6.95 14.14
CA LEU A 146 -0.13 7.86 13.07
C LEU A 146 0.87 9.02 12.97
N LYS A 147 1.31 9.61 14.09
CA LYS A 147 2.32 10.67 14.10
C LYS A 147 3.64 10.21 13.48
N LEU A 148 4.12 9.02 13.84
CA LEU A 148 5.36 8.46 13.31
C LEU A 148 5.27 8.22 11.79
N GLU A 149 4.13 7.73 11.29
CA GLU A 149 3.94 7.53 9.84
C GLU A 149 3.92 8.88 9.10
N LEU A 150 3.23 9.89 9.62
CA LEU A 150 3.24 11.23 9.05
C LEU A 150 4.64 11.87 9.05
N GLU A 151 5.42 11.67 10.13
CA GLU A 151 6.81 12.15 10.19
C GLU A 151 7.71 11.48 9.14
N LYS A 152 7.54 10.19 8.88
CA LYS A 152 8.28 9.49 7.81
C LYS A 152 8.00 10.10 6.45
N ILE A 153 6.72 10.36 6.13
CA ILE A 153 6.28 10.88 4.84
C ILE A 153 6.67 12.35 4.66
N PHE A 154 6.37 13.19 5.66
CA PHE A 154 6.34 14.64 5.48
C PHE A 154 7.56 15.37 6.05
N VAL A 155 8.35 14.73 6.92
CA VAL A 155 9.56 15.32 7.52
C VAL A 155 10.82 14.66 7.02
N LYS A 156 10.89 13.32 7.07
CA LYS A 156 12.13 12.58 6.77
C LYS A 156 12.32 12.30 5.28
N GLY A 157 11.32 12.56 4.43
CA GLY A 157 11.37 12.24 3.00
C GLY A 157 11.66 10.77 2.71
N GLN A 158 11.33 9.88 3.64
CA GLN A 158 11.46 8.44 3.44
C GLN A 158 10.41 7.97 2.44
N ASN A 159 10.78 7.06 1.57
CA ASN A 159 9.84 6.45 0.62
C ASN A 159 8.71 5.78 1.42
N PHE A 160 7.53 6.34 1.31
CA PHE A 160 6.32 5.74 1.87
C PHE A 160 5.76 4.75 0.86
N CYS A 161 5.42 3.58 1.34
CA CYS A 161 4.80 2.55 0.50
C CYS A 161 3.40 2.23 1.03
N ASN A 162 2.40 2.35 0.16
CA ASN A 162 1.01 2.01 0.48
C ASN A 162 0.83 0.50 0.74
N LEU A 163 1.73 -0.31 0.19
CA LEU A 163 1.71 -1.76 0.30
C LEU A 163 3.12 -2.30 0.52
N TYR A 164 3.29 -3.24 1.44
CA TYR A 164 4.52 -4.02 1.60
C TYR A 164 4.30 -5.44 1.09
N ILE A 165 5.09 -5.84 0.10
CA ILE A 165 5.04 -7.17 -0.52
C ILE A 165 6.16 -8.04 0.05
N THR A 166 5.82 -9.21 0.56
CA THR A 166 6.79 -10.24 0.92
C THR A 166 6.77 -11.33 -0.13
N VAL A 167 7.86 -11.50 -0.87
CA VAL A 167 8.05 -12.65 -1.74
C VAL A 167 8.69 -13.76 -0.91
N MET A 168 7.95 -14.85 -0.68
CA MET A 168 8.40 -15.93 0.19
C MET A 168 8.65 -17.22 -0.58
N SER A 169 9.80 -17.86 -0.39
CA SER A 169 10.00 -19.25 -0.85
C SER A 169 9.76 -20.24 0.28
N PHE A 170 9.10 -21.37 -0.04
CA PHE A 170 8.82 -22.42 0.95
C PHE A 170 8.87 -23.82 0.36
N GLY A 171 8.92 -24.84 1.25
CA GLY A 171 8.82 -26.25 0.91
C GLY A 171 7.47 -26.83 1.31
N PHE A 172 6.74 -27.42 0.35
CA PHE A 172 5.43 -28.05 0.63
C PHE A 172 5.52 -29.14 1.72
N LYS A 173 6.66 -29.82 1.86
CA LYS A 173 6.88 -30.81 2.94
C LYS A 173 6.81 -30.20 4.34
N TYR A 174 6.95 -28.88 4.47
CA TYR A 174 6.86 -28.14 5.73
C TYR A 174 5.55 -27.37 5.90
N GLY A 175 4.60 -27.60 5.00
CA GLY A 175 3.30 -26.91 4.97
C GLY A 175 3.36 -25.54 4.29
N ILE A 176 2.22 -25.08 3.83
CA ILE A 176 2.02 -23.74 3.26
C ILE A 176 2.12 -22.72 4.40
N PRO A 177 2.79 -21.57 4.22
CA PRO A 177 2.79 -20.50 5.21
C PRO A 177 1.36 -20.01 5.48
N SER A 178 0.99 -19.86 6.74
CA SER A 178 -0.38 -19.55 7.16
C SER A 178 -0.82 -18.12 6.83
N ASP A 179 0.13 -17.23 6.58
CA ASP A 179 -0.04 -15.82 6.24
C ASP A 179 0.05 -15.54 4.73
N SER A 180 0.12 -16.60 3.90
CA SER A 180 0.18 -16.45 2.44
C SER A 180 -1.14 -15.97 1.86
N ASP A 181 -1.11 -14.91 1.07
CA ASP A 181 -2.25 -14.43 0.28
C ASP A 181 -2.32 -15.10 -1.10
N LEU A 182 -1.16 -15.27 -1.74
CA LEU A 182 -1.01 -15.95 -3.03
C LEU A 182 0.00 -17.08 -2.89
N VAL A 183 -0.36 -18.27 -3.40
CA VAL A 183 0.51 -19.46 -3.32
C VAL A 183 0.67 -20.06 -4.69
N PHE A 184 1.94 -20.22 -5.11
CA PHE A 184 2.30 -20.78 -6.42
C PHE A 184 3.17 -22.02 -6.27
N ASP A 185 2.81 -23.07 -7.01
CA ASP A 185 3.53 -24.33 -7.02
C ASP A 185 4.46 -24.41 -8.25
N VAL A 186 5.77 -24.52 -8.02
CA VAL A 186 6.78 -24.62 -9.08
C VAL A 186 7.43 -26.00 -9.19
N ARG A 187 6.76 -27.05 -8.68
CA ARG A 187 7.27 -28.45 -8.74
C ARG A 187 7.34 -29.03 -10.14
N PHE A 188 6.62 -28.43 -11.10
CA PHE A 188 6.67 -28.81 -12.51
C PHE A 188 8.00 -28.45 -13.22
N LEU A 189 8.83 -27.58 -12.61
CA LEU A 189 10.15 -27.20 -13.12
C LEU A 189 11.17 -28.29 -12.89
N PRO A 190 12.27 -28.33 -13.69
CA PRO A 190 13.37 -29.28 -13.51
C PRO A 190 13.93 -29.24 -12.09
N ASN A 191 14.24 -30.39 -11.53
CA ASN A 191 14.65 -30.48 -10.14
C ASN A 191 16.20 -30.59 -10.01
N PRO A 192 16.89 -29.55 -9.54
CA PRO A 192 18.35 -29.55 -9.36
C PRO A 192 18.86 -30.64 -8.43
N TYR A 193 18.01 -31.18 -7.56
CA TYR A 193 18.37 -32.24 -6.62
C TYR A 193 18.93 -33.50 -7.29
N TYR A 194 18.54 -33.79 -8.54
CA TYR A 194 18.98 -34.97 -9.31
C TYR A 194 20.25 -34.69 -10.13
N ILE A 195 20.80 -33.49 -10.10
CA ILE A 195 22.00 -33.12 -10.82
C ILE A 195 23.19 -33.10 -9.85
N ASP A 196 24.20 -33.88 -10.18
CA ASP A 196 25.46 -33.88 -9.42
C ASP A 196 26.09 -32.49 -9.45
N GLY A 197 26.51 -32.01 -8.27
CA GLY A 197 27.05 -30.65 -8.11
C GLY A 197 26.02 -29.58 -7.80
N LEU A 198 24.72 -29.76 -8.09
CA LEU A 198 23.64 -28.80 -7.76
C LEU A 198 22.87 -29.21 -6.49
N ARG A 199 22.91 -30.48 -6.11
CA ARG A 199 22.13 -31.03 -5.00
C ARG A 199 22.38 -30.32 -3.65
N GLU A 200 23.65 -30.00 -3.35
CA GLU A 200 24.01 -29.36 -2.08
C GLU A 200 23.90 -27.84 -2.12
N LYS A 201 23.82 -27.25 -3.30
CA LYS A 201 23.61 -25.81 -3.52
C LYS A 201 22.16 -25.39 -3.25
N THR A 202 21.89 -24.11 -3.36
CA THR A 202 20.56 -23.50 -3.14
C THR A 202 20.12 -22.71 -4.37
N GLY A 203 18.91 -22.26 -4.42
CA GLY A 203 18.44 -21.34 -5.47
C GLY A 203 19.06 -19.93 -5.39
N ASN A 204 19.93 -19.65 -4.42
CA ASN A 204 20.74 -18.42 -4.38
C ASN A 204 22.04 -18.59 -5.20
N ASP A 205 22.45 -19.82 -5.48
CA ASP A 205 23.66 -20.10 -6.23
C ASP A 205 23.42 -19.93 -7.74
N PRO A 206 24.31 -19.22 -8.48
CA PRO A 206 24.12 -18.92 -9.90
C PRO A 206 23.87 -20.17 -10.75
N GLU A 207 24.60 -21.25 -10.55
CA GLU A 207 24.48 -22.48 -11.34
C GLU A 207 23.09 -23.15 -11.16
N VAL A 208 22.47 -23.01 -9.97
CA VAL A 208 21.11 -23.49 -9.72
C VAL A 208 20.11 -22.59 -10.41
N GLN A 209 20.34 -21.28 -10.36
CA GLN A 209 19.50 -20.30 -11.07
C GLN A 209 19.53 -20.55 -12.57
N ASP A 210 20.71 -20.69 -13.15
CA ASP A 210 20.89 -20.95 -14.59
C ASP A 210 20.21 -22.25 -15.01
N TYR A 211 20.34 -23.31 -14.21
CA TYR A 211 19.68 -24.59 -14.51
C TYR A 211 18.15 -24.50 -14.47
N VAL A 212 17.58 -23.81 -13.48
CA VAL A 212 16.11 -23.69 -13.32
C VAL A 212 15.54 -22.72 -14.33
N MET A 213 16.14 -21.53 -14.50
CA MET A 213 15.69 -20.49 -15.41
C MET A 213 16.00 -20.78 -16.88
N GLY A 214 16.99 -21.63 -17.18
CA GLY A 214 17.25 -22.10 -18.53
C GLY A 214 16.12 -22.99 -19.12
N ASN A 215 15.09 -23.30 -18.36
CA ASN A 215 13.90 -23.97 -18.82
C ASN A 215 12.85 -22.95 -19.28
N GLU A 216 12.42 -23.04 -20.54
CA GLU A 216 11.42 -22.14 -21.14
C GLU A 216 10.14 -21.97 -20.28
N LYS A 217 9.70 -23.04 -19.60
CA LYS A 217 8.53 -22.95 -18.70
C LYS A 217 8.77 -22.07 -17.48
N ALA A 218 10.03 -21.89 -17.04
CA ALA A 218 10.34 -21.02 -15.91
C ALA A 218 10.18 -19.55 -16.30
N GLU A 219 10.66 -19.16 -17.48
CA GLU A 219 10.47 -17.80 -18.00
C GLU A 219 9.01 -17.51 -18.28
N GLN A 220 8.30 -18.41 -18.97
CA GLN A 220 6.85 -18.26 -19.25
C GLN A 220 6.04 -18.14 -17.96
N PHE A 221 6.42 -18.86 -16.90
CA PHE A 221 5.74 -18.78 -15.62
C PHE A 221 6.02 -17.44 -14.92
N LEU A 222 7.27 -16.97 -14.96
CA LEU A 222 7.65 -15.67 -14.39
C LEU A 222 6.91 -14.52 -15.08
N ASP A 223 6.79 -14.55 -16.41
CA ASP A 223 6.03 -13.55 -17.18
C ASP A 223 4.55 -13.52 -16.75
N LYS A 224 3.93 -14.69 -16.59
CA LYS A 224 2.55 -14.77 -16.11
C LYS A 224 2.39 -14.27 -14.67
N LEU A 225 3.37 -14.52 -13.80
CA LEU A 225 3.38 -13.96 -12.44
C LEU A 225 3.51 -12.44 -12.46
N LYS A 226 4.36 -11.91 -13.33
CA LYS A 226 4.53 -10.47 -13.53
C LYS A 226 3.20 -9.84 -13.97
N ASP A 227 2.58 -10.33 -15.04
CA ASP A 227 1.31 -9.81 -15.54
C ASP A 227 0.23 -9.84 -14.46
N MET A 228 0.13 -10.96 -13.73
CA MET A 228 -0.83 -11.11 -12.63
C MET A 228 -0.56 -10.13 -11.49
N THR A 229 0.69 -9.95 -11.08
CA THR A 229 1.03 -9.03 -9.98
C THR A 229 0.85 -7.57 -10.39
N GLU A 230 1.17 -7.20 -11.63
CA GLU A 230 0.90 -5.86 -12.18
C GLU A 230 -0.60 -5.54 -12.19
N PHE A 231 -1.45 -6.54 -12.41
CA PHE A 231 -2.90 -6.39 -12.32
C PHE A 231 -3.41 -6.33 -10.86
N LEU A 232 -2.92 -7.22 -9.98
CA LEU A 232 -3.46 -7.38 -8.64
C LEU A 232 -3.01 -6.28 -7.67
N ILE A 233 -1.74 -5.85 -7.73
CA ILE A 233 -1.15 -4.91 -6.76
C ILE A 233 -1.94 -3.60 -6.67
N PRO A 234 -2.25 -2.89 -7.78
CA PRO A 234 -3.05 -1.67 -7.73
C PRO A 234 -4.44 -1.90 -7.12
N ASN A 235 -5.08 -3.03 -7.44
CA ASN A 235 -6.40 -3.37 -6.90
C ASN A 235 -6.35 -3.67 -5.39
N TYR A 236 -5.29 -4.31 -4.89
CA TYR A 236 -5.09 -4.53 -3.46
C TYR A 236 -4.82 -3.23 -2.70
N ILE A 237 -4.06 -2.29 -3.29
CA ILE A 237 -3.86 -0.96 -2.70
C ILE A 237 -5.20 -0.23 -2.60
N LEU A 238 -6.04 -0.27 -3.64
CA LEU A 238 -7.36 0.35 -3.66
C LEU A 238 -8.31 -0.27 -2.63
N GLU A 239 -8.24 -1.58 -2.44
CA GLU A 239 -9.01 -2.29 -1.42
C GLU A 239 -8.54 -1.94 0.00
N GLY A 240 -7.32 -1.41 0.14
CA GLY A 240 -6.74 -0.97 1.42
C GLY A 240 -5.83 -1.98 2.06
N LYS A 241 -5.38 -2.99 1.28
CA LYS A 241 -4.39 -3.95 1.75
C LYS A 241 -3.04 -3.27 1.92
N ASN A 242 -2.44 -3.41 3.09
CA ASN A 242 -1.13 -2.82 3.43
C ASN A 242 0.01 -3.85 3.45
N GLN A 243 -0.32 -5.14 3.42
CA GLN A 243 0.63 -6.25 3.35
C GLN A 243 0.13 -7.29 2.35
N LEU A 244 1.04 -7.84 1.55
CA LEU A 244 0.78 -8.91 0.59
C LEU A 244 1.89 -9.95 0.68
N VAL A 245 1.55 -11.21 0.93
CA VAL A 245 2.50 -12.32 0.98
C VAL A 245 2.31 -13.21 -0.25
N ILE A 246 3.30 -13.19 -1.14
CA ILE A 246 3.36 -14.03 -2.35
C ILE A 246 4.32 -15.19 -2.08
N SER A 247 3.77 -16.39 -1.96
CA SER A 247 4.53 -17.58 -1.60
C SER A 247 4.75 -18.51 -2.78
N ILE A 248 6.01 -18.85 -3.05
CA ILE A 248 6.42 -19.77 -4.12
C ILE A 248 6.93 -21.06 -3.49
N GLY A 249 6.30 -22.19 -3.82
CA GLY A 249 6.57 -23.48 -3.19
C GLY A 249 7.18 -24.51 -4.15
N CYS A 250 8.21 -25.21 -3.65
CA CYS A 250 8.67 -26.47 -4.25
C CYS A 250 8.67 -27.59 -3.20
N THR A 251 9.19 -28.78 -3.49
CA THR A 251 9.14 -29.92 -2.55
C THR A 251 9.85 -29.59 -1.23
N GLY A 252 11.12 -29.14 -1.28
CA GLY A 252 11.94 -28.92 -0.10
C GLY A 252 12.17 -27.45 0.24
N GLY A 253 11.80 -26.49 -0.61
CA GLY A 253 12.02 -25.06 -0.34
C GLY A 253 13.46 -24.59 -0.53
N LYS A 254 14.34 -25.36 -1.20
CA LYS A 254 15.78 -25.07 -1.28
C LYS A 254 16.25 -24.57 -2.65
N HIS A 255 15.70 -25.09 -3.76
CA HIS A 255 16.18 -24.82 -5.12
C HIS A 255 15.19 -24.02 -5.94
N ARG A 256 14.22 -24.68 -6.60
CA ARG A 256 13.27 -24.09 -7.57
C ARG A 256 12.48 -22.90 -7.01
N SER A 257 11.91 -23.06 -5.81
CA SER A 257 11.13 -21.99 -5.17
C SER A 257 12.00 -20.78 -4.81
N VAL A 258 13.23 -21.00 -4.34
CA VAL A 258 14.18 -19.93 -4.04
C VAL A 258 14.57 -19.18 -5.31
N THR A 259 14.88 -19.91 -6.40
CA THR A 259 15.22 -19.32 -7.70
C THR A 259 14.08 -18.43 -8.23
N LEU A 260 12.85 -18.95 -8.26
CA LEU A 260 11.69 -18.19 -8.77
C LEU A 260 11.30 -17.03 -7.84
N ALA A 261 11.46 -17.18 -6.52
CA ALA A 261 11.23 -16.10 -5.58
C ALA A 261 12.24 -14.94 -5.79
N ASN A 262 13.52 -15.26 -6.00
CA ASN A 262 14.54 -14.28 -6.35
C ASN A 262 14.24 -13.57 -7.68
N ALA A 263 13.79 -14.32 -8.69
CA ALA A 263 13.46 -13.76 -9.98
C ALA A 263 12.24 -12.81 -9.89
N LEU A 264 11.18 -13.20 -9.17
CA LEU A 264 10.01 -12.36 -8.95
C LEU A 264 10.36 -11.13 -8.11
N TYR A 265 11.17 -11.26 -7.06
CA TYR A 265 11.65 -10.13 -6.25
C TYR A 265 12.34 -9.09 -7.12
N LYS A 266 13.28 -9.49 -8.00
CA LYS A 266 13.99 -8.59 -8.92
C LYS A 266 13.07 -7.88 -9.93
N VAL A 267 11.92 -8.45 -10.26
CA VAL A 267 10.91 -7.81 -11.10
C VAL A 267 10.17 -6.74 -10.31
N LEU A 268 9.72 -7.07 -9.08
CA LEU A 268 8.89 -6.20 -8.26
C LEU A 268 9.67 -5.04 -7.63
N GLU A 269 10.94 -5.24 -7.24
CA GLU A 269 11.74 -4.19 -6.58
C GLU A 269 12.04 -2.97 -7.46
N LYS A 270 11.81 -3.06 -8.77
CA LYS A 270 12.00 -1.94 -9.72
C LYS A 270 10.89 -0.89 -9.66
N GLN A 271 9.80 -1.17 -8.97
CA GLN A 271 8.66 -0.28 -8.84
C GLN A 271 8.76 0.54 -7.56
N GLU A 272 8.43 1.83 -7.63
CA GLU A 272 8.56 2.77 -6.49
C GLU A 272 7.29 2.86 -5.63
N ASN A 273 6.16 2.31 -6.11
CA ASN A 273 4.84 2.52 -5.49
C ASN A 273 4.55 1.59 -4.30
N TYR A 274 5.41 0.62 -4.03
CA TYR A 274 5.28 -0.33 -2.93
C TYR A 274 6.64 -0.83 -2.45
N GLY A 275 6.72 -1.24 -1.17
CA GLY A 275 7.92 -1.86 -0.61
C GLY A 275 7.95 -3.35 -0.90
N VAL A 276 9.12 -3.90 -1.25
CA VAL A 276 9.28 -5.33 -1.49
C VAL A 276 10.39 -5.90 -0.60
N ARG A 277 10.14 -7.07 -0.04
CA ARG A 277 11.14 -7.85 0.67
C ARG A 277 11.08 -9.32 0.24
N ILE A 278 12.21 -10.01 0.37
CA ILE A 278 12.30 -11.43 0.08
C ILE A 278 12.59 -12.23 1.36
N GLU A 279 12.00 -13.41 1.47
CA GLU A 279 12.21 -14.34 2.57
C GLU A 279 12.27 -15.78 2.07
N HIS A 280 13.23 -16.55 2.58
CA HIS A 280 13.40 -17.98 2.26
C HIS A 280 13.16 -18.81 3.52
N ARG A 281 11.88 -19.15 3.79
CA ARG A 281 11.48 -19.78 5.06
C ARG A 281 12.17 -21.12 5.36
N ASP A 282 12.41 -21.94 4.33
CA ASP A 282 12.82 -23.33 4.51
C ASP A 282 14.19 -23.67 3.89
N ILE A 283 14.94 -22.67 3.41
CA ILE A 283 16.19 -22.88 2.67
C ILE A 283 17.25 -23.69 3.46
N GLU A 284 17.31 -23.52 4.78
CA GLU A 284 18.29 -24.16 5.65
C GLU A 284 17.79 -25.45 6.33
N LYS A 285 16.49 -25.75 6.28
CA LYS A 285 15.89 -26.86 7.06
C LYS A 285 16.44 -28.24 6.70
N ASP A 286 16.81 -28.47 5.44
CA ASP A 286 17.42 -29.75 5.01
C ASP A 286 18.87 -29.94 5.47
N THR A 287 19.56 -28.85 5.78
CA THR A 287 20.94 -28.89 6.27
C THR A 287 21.00 -29.30 7.75
N ILE A 288 20.00 -28.92 8.53
CA ILE A 288 19.88 -29.22 9.97
C ILE A 288 19.50 -30.67 10.19
N THR A 289 18.69 -31.27 9.34
CA THR A 289 18.23 -32.66 9.47
C THR A 289 19.33 -33.69 9.17
N LYS A 290 20.35 -33.32 8.40
CA LYS A 290 21.54 -34.18 8.12
C LYS A 290 22.62 -34.15 9.23
N ARG A 291 22.51 -33.22 10.21
CA ARG A 291 23.46 -33.10 11.34
C ARG A 291 23.01 -33.78 12.64
N LYS A 292 21.84 -34.43 12.62
CA LYS A 292 21.35 -35.34 13.66
C LYS A 292 21.42 -36.77 13.16
#